data_1d89a83fb16315cc75d7cd38b9b03b71
#
_entry.id   1d89a83fb16315cc75d7cd38b9b03b71
#
_cell.length_a   1.000
_cell.length_b   1.000
_cell.length_c   1.000
_cell.angle_alpha   90.00
_cell.angle_beta   90.00
_cell.angle_gamma   90.00
#
_symmetry.space_group_name_H-M   'P 1'
#
loop_
_entity.id
_entity.type
_entity.pdbx_description
1 polymer ?
#
loop_
_entity_poly.entity_id
_entity_poly.type
_entity_poly.pdbx_seq_one_letter_code
_entity_poly.pdbx_strand_id
1 'polypeptide(L)'
;MIDRIAYLFGQTAWPMEMQAPGSAFHLLLSLAGIACAVSAAMFLAGRKNLRPENVLFSCGLLLAFFELYKQGFLYFVVNGRCYNWWYFPFQLCSIPMYLCLAYPFLARPHTSSGKHGVFNTGGSGAAAPILATFLQDFGLLGGFMALAFPEGFLYPYWT
;
A
#
# COMPACT_ATOMS: atom_id res chain seq x y z
N MET A 1 23.61 -8.24 -17.55
CA MET A 1 22.20 -7.83 -17.34
C MET A 1 21.98 -7.27 -15.93
N ILE A 2 22.39 -7.97 -14.90
CA ILE A 2 22.23 -7.57 -13.48
C ILE A 2 22.89 -6.19 -13.20
N ASP A 3 24.07 -5.93 -13.74
CA ASP A 3 24.76 -4.65 -13.52
C ASP A 3 24.04 -3.46 -14.16
N ARG A 4 23.34 -3.66 -15.28
CA ARG A 4 22.49 -2.62 -15.87
C ARG A 4 21.28 -2.29 -15.00
N ILE A 5 20.69 -3.30 -14.35
CA ILE A 5 19.58 -3.12 -13.43
C ILE A 5 20.07 -2.36 -12.19
N ALA A 6 21.19 -2.76 -11.61
CA ALA A 6 21.81 -2.07 -10.48
C ALA A 6 22.13 -0.60 -10.82
N TYR A 7 22.64 -0.33 -12.01
CA TYR A 7 22.91 1.01 -12.50
C TYR A 7 21.63 1.86 -12.59
N LEU A 8 20.54 1.30 -13.14
CA LEU A 8 19.25 2.00 -13.23
C LEU A 8 18.69 2.35 -11.85
N PHE A 9 18.72 1.42 -10.89
CA PHE A 9 18.34 1.72 -9.51
C PHE A 9 19.26 2.76 -8.86
N GLY A 10 20.56 2.71 -9.14
CA GLY A 10 21.52 3.69 -8.65
C GLY A 10 21.24 5.11 -9.15
N GLN A 11 20.71 5.26 -10.36
CA GLN A 11 20.33 6.58 -10.89
C GLN A 11 19.10 7.18 -10.19
N THR A 12 18.24 6.37 -9.61
CA THR A 12 17.09 6.84 -8.82
C THR A 12 17.46 7.15 -7.36
N ALA A 13 18.68 6.80 -6.94
CA ALA A 13 19.16 7.07 -5.60
C ALA A 13 19.52 8.56 -5.47
N TRP A 14 18.65 9.30 -4.76
CA TRP A 14 18.94 10.69 -4.42
C TRP A 14 19.38 10.75 -2.95
N PRO A 15 20.68 10.92 -2.66
CA PRO A 15 21.15 11.03 -1.28
C PRO A 15 20.57 12.29 -0.64
N MET A 16 19.97 12.16 0.51
CA MET A 16 19.40 13.26 1.26
C MET A 16 19.88 13.19 2.71
N GLU A 17 20.12 14.34 3.31
CA GLU A 17 20.39 14.40 4.74
C GLU A 17 19.18 13.92 5.52
N MET A 18 19.42 13.19 6.60
CA MET A 18 18.38 12.66 7.45
C MET A 18 17.60 13.82 8.09
N GLN A 19 16.33 13.93 7.75
CA GLN A 19 15.48 15.01 8.24
C GLN A 19 14.94 14.68 9.63
N ALA A 20 15.02 15.66 10.54
CA ALA A 20 14.49 15.47 11.89
C ALA A 20 12.95 15.41 11.87
N PRO A 21 12.34 14.60 12.76
CA PRO A 21 10.90 14.63 12.99
C PRO A 21 10.44 16.06 13.34
N GLY A 22 9.36 16.52 12.73
CA GLY A 22 8.86 17.90 12.92
C GLY A 22 9.60 18.97 12.13
N SER A 23 10.58 18.63 11.30
CA SER A 23 11.22 19.59 10.39
C SER A 23 10.21 20.17 9.39
N ALA A 24 10.53 21.34 8.83
CA ALA A 24 9.70 21.98 7.80
C ALA A 24 9.44 21.03 6.61
N PHE A 25 10.44 20.24 6.23
CA PHE A 25 10.32 19.22 5.21
C PHE A 25 9.29 18.15 5.59
N HIS A 26 9.37 17.58 6.80
CA HIS A 26 8.42 16.59 7.28
C HIS A 26 6.98 17.15 7.31
N LEU A 27 6.79 18.38 7.78
CA LEU A 27 5.49 19.03 7.82
C LEU A 27 4.93 19.26 6.41
N LEU A 28 5.74 19.76 5.49
CA LEU A 28 5.33 19.98 4.10
C LEU A 28 4.96 18.66 3.40
N LEU A 29 5.76 17.62 3.58
CA LEU A 29 5.50 16.30 3.02
C LEU A 29 4.21 15.70 3.58
N SER A 30 3.98 15.83 4.89
CA SER A 30 2.77 15.36 5.56
C SER A 30 1.53 16.10 5.05
N LEU A 31 1.59 17.43 4.94
CA LEU A 31 0.50 18.24 4.40
C LEU A 31 0.21 17.89 2.93
N ALA A 32 1.25 17.72 2.12
CA ALA A 32 1.10 17.31 0.72
C ALA A 32 0.46 15.92 0.62
N GLY A 33 0.87 14.96 1.45
CA GLY A 33 0.29 13.63 1.52
C GLY A 33 -1.19 13.65 1.91
N ILE A 34 -1.56 14.40 2.94
CA ILE A 34 -2.96 14.59 3.35
C ILE A 34 -3.78 15.24 2.24
N ALA A 35 -3.27 16.32 1.65
CA ALA A 35 -3.96 17.03 0.55
C ALA A 35 -4.17 16.09 -0.66
N CYS A 36 -3.18 15.27 -1.00
CA CYS A 36 -3.27 14.29 -2.06
C CYS A 36 -4.34 13.21 -1.73
N ALA A 37 -4.34 12.68 -0.52
CA ALA A 37 -5.32 11.69 -0.07
C ALA A 37 -6.75 12.24 -0.09
N VAL A 38 -6.98 13.46 0.42
CA VAL A 38 -8.28 14.12 0.38
C VAL A 38 -8.73 14.38 -1.05
N SER A 39 -7.84 14.87 -1.90
CA SER A 39 -8.13 15.12 -3.32
C SER A 39 -8.50 13.84 -4.06
N ALA A 40 -7.77 12.75 -3.82
CA ALA A 40 -8.08 11.44 -4.38
C ALA A 40 -9.44 10.92 -3.89
N ALA A 41 -9.74 11.06 -2.60
CA ALA A 41 -11.02 10.65 -2.03
C ALA A 41 -12.19 11.45 -2.63
N MET A 42 -12.06 12.76 -2.77
CA MET A 42 -13.07 13.60 -3.41
C MET A 42 -13.26 13.26 -4.89
N PHE A 43 -12.17 13.02 -5.61
CA PHE A 43 -12.23 12.58 -7.01
C PHE A 43 -12.95 11.25 -7.18
N LEU A 44 -12.64 10.28 -6.34
CA LEU A 44 -13.30 8.97 -6.35
C LEU A 44 -14.77 9.06 -5.96
N ALA A 45 -15.10 9.86 -4.93
CA ALA A 45 -16.48 10.06 -4.48
C ALA A 45 -17.38 10.69 -5.55
N GLY A 46 -16.82 11.54 -6.42
CA GLY A 46 -17.53 12.12 -7.56
C GLY A 46 -17.82 11.14 -8.72
N ARG A 47 -17.21 9.98 -8.73
CA ARG A 47 -17.30 8.99 -9.80
C ARG A 47 -18.30 7.88 -9.48
N LYS A 48 -19.59 8.09 -9.77
CA LYS A 48 -20.68 7.13 -9.48
C LYS A 48 -20.54 5.76 -10.18
N ASN A 49 -19.74 5.65 -11.23
CA ASN A 49 -19.59 4.42 -12.02
C ASN A 49 -18.38 3.56 -11.62
N LEU A 50 -17.59 3.98 -10.64
CA LEU A 50 -16.44 3.19 -10.20
C LEU A 50 -16.90 2.05 -9.29
N ARG A 51 -16.50 0.84 -9.64
CA ARG A 51 -16.68 -0.33 -8.77
C ARG A 51 -15.59 -0.31 -7.70
N PRO A 52 -15.95 -0.38 -6.41
CA PRO A 52 -14.97 -0.35 -5.32
C PRO A 52 -13.91 -1.46 -5.44
N GLU A 53 -14.30 -2.62 -5.97
CA GLU A 53 -13.37 -3.74 -6.19
C GLU A 53 -12.22 -3.36 -7.13
N ASN A 54 -12.54 -2.64 -8.23
CA ASN A 54 -11.53 -2.23 -9.20
C ASN A 54 -10.61 -1.15 -8.62
N VAL A 55 -11.17 -0.23 -7.82
CA VAL A 55 -10.38 0.81 -7.16
C VAL A 55 -9.39 0.20 -6.18
N LEU A 56 -9.88 -0.68 -5.28
CA LEU A 56 -9.03 -1.36 -4.31
C LEU A 56 -7.96 -2.22 -4.99
N PHE A 57 -8.34 -2.97 -6.03
CA PHE A 57 -7.38 -3.76 -6.78
C PHE A 57 -6.28 -2.91 -7.44
N SER A 58 -6.67 -1.77 -8.04
CA SER A 58 -5.71 -0.84 -8.64
C SER A 58 -4.77 -0.24 -7.59
N CYS A 59 -5.30 0.12 -6.43
CA CYS A 59 -4.47 0.55 -5.29
C CYS A 59 -3.52 -0.55 -4.83
N GLY A 60 -4.00 -1.79 -4.74
CA GLY A 60 -3.18 -2.95 -4.40
C GLY A 60 -2.04 -3.18 -5.39
N LEU A 61 -2.32 -3.07 -6.71
CA LEU A 61 -1.29 -3.17 -7.75
C LEU A 61 -0.25 -2.04 -7.65
N LEU A 62 -0.70 -0.82 -7.40
CA LEU A 62 0.20 0.33 -7.23
C LEU A 62 1.12 0.13 -6.02
N LEU A 63 0.56 -0.30 -4.89
CA LEU A 63 1.34 -0.60 -3.69
C LEU A 63 2.33 -1.76 -3.93
N ALA A 64 1.90 -2.81 -4.63
CA ALA A 64 2.77 -3.93 -5.00
C ALA A 64 3.94 -3.48 -5.90
N PHE A 65 3.66 -2.58 -6.84
CA PHE A 65 4.71 -1.99 -7.68
C PHE A 65 5.74 -1.22 -6.84
N PHE A 66 5.29 -0.36 -5.92
CA PHE A 66 6.20 0.36 -5.03
C PHE A 66 6.97 -0.59 -4.10
N GLU A 67 6.32 -1.64 -3.61
CA GLU A 67 7.00 -2.63 -2.77
C GLU A 67 8.10 -3.38 -3.55
N LEU A 68 7.81 -3.81 -4.79
CA LEU A 68 8.80 -4.43 -5.67
C LEU A 68 9.98 -3.48 -5.97
N TYR A 69 9.66 -2.21 -6.25
CA TYR A 69 10.69 -1.19 -6.46
C TYR A 69 11.55 -1.01 -5.22
N LYS A 70 10.95 -0.88 -4.04
CA LYS A 70 11.65 -0.78 -2.75
C LYS A 70 12.56 -1.98 -2.51
N GLN A 71 12.07 -3.20 -2.73
CA GLN A 71 12.87 -4.42 -2.56
C GLN A 71 14.06 -4.45 -3.53
N GLY A 72 13.84 -4.09 -4.78
CA GLY A 72 14.91 -3.97 -5.78
C GLY A 72 15.94 -2.93 -5.39
N PHE A 73 15.50 -1.76 -4.96
CA PHE A 73 16.40 -0.67 -4.53
C PHE A 73 17.23 -1.08 -3.31
N LEU A 74 16.60 -1.66 -2.29
CA LEU A 74 17.30 -2.15 -1.10
C LEU A 74 18.34 -3.21 -1.46
N TYR A 75 17.99 -4.15 -2.33
CA TYR A 75 18.90 -5.20 -2.75
C TYR A 75 20.10 -4.68 -3.56
N PHE A 76 19.85 -3.85 -4.57
CA PHE A 76 20.89 -3.42 -5.51
C PHE A 76 21.72 -2.24 -5.02
N VAL A 77 21.11 -1.29 -4.29
CA VAL A 77 21.77 -0.02 -3.92
C VAL A 77 22.19 -0.03 -2.46
N VAL A 78 21.28 -0.36 -1.53
CA VAL A 78 21.57 -0.21 -0.10
C VAL A 78 22.41 -1.37 0.45
N ASN A 79 22.02 -2.62 0.12
CA ASN A 79 22.61 -3.81 0.73
C ASN A 79 23.71 -4.47 -0.11
N GLY A 80 24.17 -3.83 -1.19
CA GLY A 80 25.27 -4.34 -1.98
C GLY A 80 25.06 -5.78 -2.50
N ARG A 81 23.86 -6.10 -2.96
CA ARG A 81 23.41 -7.43 -3.44
C ARG A 81 23.29 -8.50 -2.35
N CYS A 82 23.21 -8.10 -1.09
CA CYS A 82 22.90 -9.00 0.02
C CYS A 82 21.44 -8.81 0.41
N TYR A 83 20.66 -9.90 0.48
CA TYR A 83 19.28 -9.82 0.92
C TYR A 83 19.21 -9.68 2.44
N ASN A 84 18.54 -8.64 2.91
CA ASN A 84 18.31 -8.45 4.34
C ASN A 84 16.86 -8.84 4.66
N TRP A 85 16.68 -9.93 5.41
CA TRP A 85 15.37 -10.46 5.83
C TRP A 85 14.55 -9.49 6.66
N TRP A 86 15.15 -8.47 7.26
CA TRP A 86 14.44 -7.42 7.99
C TRP A 86 13.46 -6.66 7.10
N TYR A 87 13.75 -6.51 5.82
CA TYR A 87 12.91 -5.81 4.85
C TYR A 87 11.93 -6.72 4.10
N PHE A 88 11.72 -7.93 4.60
CA PHE A 88 10.81 -8.87 3.95
C PHE A 88 9.39 -8.29 3.83
N PRO A 89 8.69 -8.44 2.67
CA PRO A 89 7.45 -7.75 2.37
C PRO A 89 6.22 -8.25 3.15
N PHE A 90 6.37 -9.00 4.23
CA PHE A 90 5.31 -9.38 5.17
C PHE A 90 5.29 -8.53 6.44
N GLN A 91 5.83 -7.34 6.38
CA GLN A 91 5.65 -6.38 7.47
C GLN A 91 4.19 -5.95 7.57
N LEU A 92 3.78 -5.49 8.76
CA LEU A 92 2.40 -5.04 9.03
C LEU A 92 1.93 -3.99 8.01
N CYS A 93 2.80 -3.10 7.56
CA CYS A 93 2.51 -2.08 6.56
C CYS A 93 2.18 -2.65 5.16
N SER A 94 2.59 -3.87 4.85
CA SER A 94 2.31 -4.52 3.56
C SER A 94 0.99 -5.30 3.55
N ILE A 95 0.37 -5.55 4.71
CA ILE A 95 -0.90 -6.27 4.82
C ILE A 95 -2.01 -5.62 3.99
N PRO A 96 -2.23 -4.28 4.03
CA PRO A 96 -3.25 -3.63 3.21
C PRO A 96 -3.08 -3.89 1.72
N MET A 97 -1.86 -3.95 1.22
CA MET A 97 -1.55 -4.26 -0.18
C MET A 97 -2.11 -5.64 -0.56
N TYR A 98 -1.81 -6.68 0.22
CA TYR A 98 -2.30 -8.04 -0.05
C TYR A 98 -3.82 -8.14 0.04
N LEU A 99 -4.42 -7.46 1.02
CA LEU A 99 -5.87 -7.43 1.18
C LEU A 99 -6.56 -6.69 0.04
N CYS A 100 -6.00 -5.59 -0.45
CA CYS A 100 -6.50 -4.88 -1.63
C CYS A 100 -6.43 -5.75 -2.89
N LEU A 101 -5.37 -6.51 -3.07
CA LEU A 101 -5.24 -7.45 -4.19
C LEU A 101 -6.22 -8.63 -4.09
N ALA A 102 -6.45 -9.14 -2.87
CA ALA A 102 -7.36 -10.24 -2.62
C ALA A 102 -8.85 -9.82 -2.67
N TYR A 103 -9.16 -8.54 -2.44
CA TYR A 103 -10.52 -8.03 -2.30
C TYR A 103 -11.48 -8.45 -3.42
N PRO A 104 -11.15 -8.33 -4.73
CA PRO A 104 -12.08 -8.69 -5.79
C PRO A 104 -12.38 -10.19 -5.84
N PHE A 105 -11.51 -11.03 -5.30
CA PHE A 105 -11.72 -12.48 -5.22
C PHE A 105 -12.61 -12.86 -4.03
N LEU A 106 -12.49 -12.13 -2.94
CA LEU A 106 -13.25 -12.34 -1.70
C LEU A 106 -14.65 -11.68 -1.76
N ALA A 107 -14.79 -10.60 -2.53
CA ALA A 107 -16.04 -9.87 -2.68
C ALA A 107 -17.01 -10.47 -3.73
N ARG A 108 -16.54 -11.42 -4.56
CA ARG A 108 -17.39 -12.06 -5.57
C ARG A 108 -18.52 -12.84 -4.88
N PRO A 109 -19.79 -12.57 -5.19
CA PRO A 109 -20.88 -13.43 -4.75
C PRO A 109 -20.66 -14.82 -5.35
N HIS A 110 -20.58 -15.83 -4.52
CA HIS A 110 -20.60 -17.21 -4.97
C HIS A 110 -21.99 -17.45 -5.61
N THR A 111 -22.08 -17.41 -6.91
CA THR A 111 -23.25 -17.91 -7.65
C THR A 111 -23.26 -19.44 -7.52
N SER A 112 -23.70 -19.93 -6.38
CA SER A 112 -24.10 -21.33 -6.27
C SER A 112 -25.42 -21.48 -7.02
N SER A 113 -25.33 -21.93 -8.27
CA SER A 113 -26.45 -22.48 -9.02
C SER A 113 -26.89 -23.78 -8.33
N GLY A 114 -27.70 -23.66 -7.31
CA GLY A 114 -28.27 -24.79 -6.57
C GLY A 114 -29.63 -24.42 -6.03
N LYS A 115 -30.68 -24.93 -6.68
CA LYS A 115 -32.06 -24.93 -6.21
C LYS A 115 -32.14 -25.60 -4.82
N HIS A 116 -32.92 -25.02 -3.93
CA HIS A 116 -33.37 -25.53 -2.63
C HIS A 116 -32.36 -25.50 -1.47
N GLY A 117 -32.69 -24.67 -0.50
CA GLY A 117 -32.13 -24.77 0.83
C GLY A 117 -32.28 -23.50 1.66
N VAL A 118 -33.35 -23.48 2.46
CA VAL A 118 -33.55 -22.59 3.58
C VAL A 118 -32.31 -22.57 4.47
N PHE A 119 -31.88 -21.39 4.87
CA PHE A 119 -30.72 -21.10 5.73
C PHE A 119 -29.42 -20.78 4.96
N ASN A 120 -29.42 -19.64 4.28
CA ASN A 120 -28.21 -19.09 3.70
C ASN A 120 -27.61 -18.02 4.63
N THR A 121 -26.89 -18.45 5.65
CA THR A 121 -25.86 -17.65 6.31
C THR A 121 -24.67 -17.60 5.35
N GLY A 122 -24.84 -16.86 4.25
CA GLY A 122 -23.85 -16.75 3.18
C GLY A 122 -22.57 -16.07 3.64
N GLY A 123 -21.56 -16.85 3.91
CA GLY A 123 -20.25 -16.39 4.35
C GLY A 123 -19.48 -15.52 3.35
N SER A 124 -19.95 -15.35 2.12
CA SER A 124 -19.26 -14.53 1.12
C SER A 124 -19.70 -13.05 1.12
N GLY A 125 -20.93 -12.74 1.50
CA GLY A 125 -21.41 -11.35 1.56
C GLY A 125 -20.91 -10.58 2.79
N ALA A 126 -20.57 -11.27 3.87
CA ALA A 126 -20.08 -10.65 5.11
C ALA A 126 -18.57 -10.33 5.07
N ALA A 127 -17.78 -11.04 4.27
CA ALA A 127 -16.34 -10.85 4.21
C ALA A 127 -15.95 -9.49 3.60
N ALA A 128 -16.65 -9.04 2.58
CA ALA A 128 -16.33 -7.79 1.88
C ALA A 128 -16.46 -6.55 2.80
N PRO A 129 -17.55 -6.32 3.55
CA PRO A 129 -17.65 -5.18 4.45
C PRO A 129 -16.66 -5.28 5.62
N ILE A 130 -16.41 -6.47 6.17
CA ILE A 130 -15.43 -6.66 7.25
C ILE A 130 -14.03 -6.28 6.73
N LEU A 131 -13.66 -6.73 5.53
CA LEU A 131 -12.38 -6.44 4.92
C LEU A 131 -12.24 -4.95 4.60
N ALA A 132 -13.30 -4.30 4.10
CA ALA A 132 -13.32 -2.88 3.84
C ALA A 132 -13.13 -2.06 5.14
N THR A 133 -13.83 -2.41 6.21
CA THR A 133 -13.67 -1.77 7.53
C THR A 133 -12.23 -1.96 8.05
N PHE A 134 -11.72 -3.18 7.98
CA PHE A 134 -10.34 -3.45 8.40
C PHE A 134 -9.32 -2.61 7.61
N LEU A 135 -9.46 -2.53 6.28
CA LEU A 135 -8.59 -1.71 5.44
C LEU A 135 -8.67 -0.23 5.80
N GLN A 136 -9.87 0.27 6.12
CA GLN A 136 -10.08 1.65 6.54
C GLN A 136 -9.39 1.92 7.88
N ASP A 137 -9.65 1.10 8.89
CA ASP A 137 -9.10 1.30 10.25
C ASP A 137 -7.59 1.14 10.25
N PHE A 138 -7.09 0.11 9.57
CA PHE A 138 -5.66 -0.14 9.46
C PHE A 138 -4.94 0.96 8.66
N GLY A 139 -5.55 1.44 7.59
CA GLY A 139 -5.01 2.54 6.77
C GLY A 139 -4.97 3.85 7.54
N LEU A 140 -6.02 4.18 8.31
CA LEU A 140 -6.06 5.37 9.15
C LEU A 140 -5.03 5.30 10.27
N LEU A 141 -4.98 4.19 11.01
CA LEU A 141 -4.03 4.00 12.10
C LEU A 141 -2.58 4.01 11.58
N GLY A 142 -2.30 3.26 10.52
CA GLY A 142 -0.97 3.20 9.91
C GLY A 142 -0.52 4.54 9.35
N GLY A 143 -1.43 5.27 8.68
CA GLY A 143 -1.16 6.62 8.18
C GLY A 143 -0.88 7.61 9.32
N PHE A 144 -1.69 7.57 10.37
CA PHE A 144 -1.45 8.41 11.55
C PHE A 144 -0.10 8.10 12.23
N MET A 145 0.20 6.81 12.42
CA MET A 145 1.48 6.40 13.03
C MET A 145 2.68 6.80 12.16
N ALA A 146 2.57 6.70 10.83
CA ALA A 146 3.62 7.12 9.92
C ALA A 146 3.88 8.64 9.98
N LEU A 147 2.82 9.44 10.15
CA LEU A 147 2.95 10.88 10.31
C LEU A 147 3.43 11.29 11.70
N ALA A 148 3.02 10.58 12.75
CA ALA A 148 3.40 10.89 14.12
C ALA A 148 4.83 10.44 14.45
N PHE A 149 5.27 9.32 13.89
CA PHE A 149 6.59 8.70 14.16
C PHE A 149 7.35 8.45 12.84
N PRO A 150 7.84 9.50 12.19
CA PRO A 150 8.47 9.40 10.86
C PRO A 150 9.85 8.75 10.86
N GLU A 151 10.44 8.50 12.04
CA GLU A 151 11.81 7.97 12.16
C GLU A 151 12.03 6.66 11.40
N GLY A 152 10.99 5.83 11.29
CA GLY A 152 11.05 4.57 10.52
C GLY A 152 10.87 4.73 9.00
N PHE A 153 10.47 5.93 8.54
CA PHE A 153 10.13 6.20 7.14
C PHE A 153 11.07 7.19 6.46
N LEU A 154 11.79 8.00 7.23
CA LEU A 154 12.76 8.94 6.73
C LEU A 154 14.10 8.22 6.54
N TYR A 155 14.33 7.73 5.34
CA TYR A 155 15.56 7.07 4.95
C TYR A 155 16.54 8.08 4.32
N PRO A 156 17.87 7.81 4.34
CA PRO A 156 18.87 8.72 3.74
C PRO A 156 18.81 8.80 2.21
N TYR A 157 17.86 8.14 1.57
CA TYR A 157 17.64 8.20 0.13
C TYR A 157 16.18 8.51 -0.18
N TRP A 158 15.99 9.43 -1.15
CA TRP A 158 14.72 9.60 -1.83
C TRP A 158 14.60 8.55 -2.93
N THR A 159 13.58 7.76 -2.87
CA THR A 159 13.23 6.81 -3.92
C THR A 159 11.75 6.86 -4.22
#